data_620a6f18d1f1b34fb2ef704142ff285f
#
_entry.id   620a6f18d1f1b34fb2ef704142ff285f
#
_cell.length_a   1.000
_cell.length_b   1.000
_cell.length_c   1.000
_cell.angle_alpha   90.00
_cell.angle_beta   90.00
_cell.angle_gamma   90.00
#
_symmetry.space_group_name_H-M   'P 1'
#
loop_
_entity.id
_entity.type
_entity.pdbx_description
1 polymer ?
#
loop_
_entity_poly.entity_id
_entity_poly.type
_entity_poly.pdbx_seq_one_letter_code
_entity_poly.pdbx_strand_id
1 'polypeptide(L)'
;MDLVKEAIEMDSRSRSELTAAMKDMTALDNPNSVQQMKQWLKGNGLETDSLGKKVVAELIKTAPPELQTVLELRQQLAKSSVKKYQTMERAVCDDGRARGMFAFYGANRTGRWAGRLIQLQNLPQNHLPDLADARALVKSGDFDAVKLLYEDVPDTLSQLIRTAFIPKDGTQFYVSDFSAIEARVIAWYAGETWRQKVFETGGDIYCASASQMFHVPVEKHGINGHLRQKGKIAELALGYGGSVGA
;
A
#
# COMPACT_ATOMS: atom_id res chain seq x y z
N MET A 1 2.25 -5.85 -22.38
CA MET A 1 2.15 -7.10 -21.56
C MET A 1 3.49 -7.60 -21.04
N ASP A 2 4.61 -7.25 -21.68
CA ASP A 2 5.95 -7.74 -21.28
C ASP A 2 6.27 -7.48 -19.80
N LEU A 3 6.10 -6.22 -19.34
CA LEU A 3 6.27 -5.88 -17.91
C LEU A 3 5.46 -6.79 -16.96
N VAL A 4 4.23 -7.16 -17.35
CA VAL A 4 3.36 -7.98 -16.50
C VAL A 4 3.89 -9.41 -16.40
N LYS A 5 4.35 -9.99 -17.51
CA LYS A 5 4.91 -11.35 -17.56
C LYS A 5 6.22 -11.44 -16.77
N GLU A 6 7.13 -10.50 -17.03
CA GLU A 6 8.41 -10.44 -16.31
C GLU A 6 8.21 -10.24 -14.79
N ALA A 7 7.25 -9.38 -14.39
CA ALA A 7 6.94 -9.18 -12.98
C ALA A 7 6.37 -10.45 -12.31
N ILE A 8 5.57 -11.25 -13.03
CA ILE A 8 5.07 -12.54 -12.52
C ILE A 8 6.21 -13.54 -12.33
N GLU A 9 7.11 -13.63 -13.31
CA GLU A 9 8.25 -14.53 -13.26
C GLU A 9 9.22 -14.15 -12.14
N MET A 10 9.55 -12.85 -12.03
CA MET A 10 10.39 -12.33 -10.96
C MET A 10 9.77 -12.54 -9.56
N ASP A 11 8.45 -12.32 -9.39
CA ASP A 11 7.77 -12.63 -8.11
C ASP A 11 7.87 -14.11 -7.77
N SER A 12 7.70 -15.00 -8.75
CA SER A 12 7.80 -16.45 -8.56
C SER A 12 9.21 -16.86 -8.12
N ARG A 13 10.25 -16.35 -8.78
CA ARG A 13 11.65 -16.59 -8.42
C ARG A 13 11.97 -16.04 -7.03
N SER A 14 11.59 -14.79 -6.77
CA SER A 14 11.81 -14.15 -5.47
C SER A 14 11.14 -14.92 -4.33
N ARG A 15 9.87 -15.35 -4.51
CA ARG A 15 9.16 -16.14 -3.49
C ARG A 15 9.83 -17.48 -3.24
N SER A 16 10.36 -18.13 -4.27
CA SER A 16 11.09 -19.38 -4.13
C SER A 16 12.36 -19.19 -3.31
N GLU A 17 13.16 -18.19 -3.63
CA GLU A 17 14.40 -17.87 -2.92
C GLU A 17 14.13 -17.47 -1.45
N LEU A 18 13.16 -16.58 -1.21
CA LEU A 18 12.79 -16.14 0.14
C LEU A 18 12.24 -17.29 0.99
N THR A 19 11.45 -18.19 0.38
CA THR A 19 10.92 -19.36 1.09
C THR A 19 12.02 -20.36 1.42
N ALA A 20 12.98 -20.56 0.53
CA ALA A 20 14.15 -21.40 0.79
C ALA A 20 14.99 -20.83 1.94
N ALA A 21 15.33 -19.55 1.88
CA ALA A 21 16.08 -18.88 2.95
C ALA A 21 15.36 -18.99 4.31
N MET A 22 14.03 -18.80 4.35
CA MET A 22 13.28 -18.97 5.60
C MET A 22 13.29 -20.42 6.10
N LYS A 23 13.20 -21.42 5.21
CA LYS A 23 13.31 -22.84 5.60
C LYS A 23 14.66 -23.16 6.21
N ASP A 24 15.72 -22.66 5.58
CA ASP A 24 17.09 -22.89 6.05
C ASP A 24 17.30 -22.28 7.43
N MET A 25 16.76 -21.10 7.69
CA MET A 25 16.91 -20.41 8.98
C MET A 25 16.00 -20.98 10.09
N THR A 26 14.82 -21.45 9.75
CA THR A 26 13.81 -21.85 10.75
C THR A 26 13.63 -23.34 10.89
N ALA A 27 14.09 -24.12 9.91
CA ALA A 27 13.84 -25.57 9.79
C ALA A 27 12.33 -25.94 9.76
N LEU A 28 11.46 -24.99 9.41
CA LEU A 28 10.02 -25.21 9.31
C LEU A 28 9.65 -25.83 7.96
N ASP A 29 8.76 -26.80 7.94
CA ASP A 29 8.20 -27.38 6.72
C ASP A 29 7.47 -26.32 5.87
N ASN A 30 6.68 -25.49 6.53
CA ASN A 30 5.95 -24.40 5.90
C ASN A 30 6.14 -23.07 6.67
N PRO A 31 7.17 -22.28 6.36
CA PRO A 31 7.42 -21.00 7.02
C PRO A 31 6.34 -19.95 6.74
N ASN A 32 5.46 -20.17 5.75
CA ASN A 32 4.30 -19.32 5.49
C ASN A 32 3.12 -19.59 6.45
N SER A 33 3.12 -20.72 7.16
CA SER A 33 2.11 -21.02 8.15
C SER A 33 2.22 -20.08 9.36
N VAL A 34 1.15 -19.33 9.62
CA VAL A 34 1.09 -18.43 10.79
C VAL A 34 1.29 -19.19 12.09
N GLN A 35 0.72 -20.40 12.20
CA GLN A 35 0.81 -21.23 13.40
C GLN A 35 2.24 -21.73 13.64
N GLN A 36 2.88 -22.32 12.61
CA GLN A 36 4.25 -22.81 12.73
C GLN A 36 5.22 -21.67 13.05
N MET A 37 5.09 -20.53 12.37
CA MET A 37 5.95 -19.36 12.61
C MET A 37 5.79 -18.80 14.02
N LYS A 38 4.55 -18.72 14.56
CA LYS A 38 4.33 -18.29 15.95
C LYS A 38 4.98 -19.23 16.97
N GLN A 39 4.86 -20.55 16.75
CA GLN A 39 5.48 -21.55 17.61
C GLN A 39 7.00 -21.44 17.58
N TRP A 40 7.57 -21.27 16.37
CA TRP A 40 9.01 -21.10 16.22
C TRP A 40 9.51 -19.82 16.90
N LEU A 41 8.86 -18.69 16.71
CA LEU A 41 9.19 -17.41 17.38
C LEU A 41 9.12 -17.55 18.90
N LYS A 42 8.06 -18.20 19.43
CA LYS A 42 7.93 -18.45 20.87
C LYS A 42 9.07 -19.33 21.41
N GLY A 43 9.46 -20.37 20.65
CA GLY A 43 10.61 -21.22 21.01
C GLY A 43 11.94 -20.47 21.02
N ASN A 44 12.05 -19.35 20.29
CA ASN A 44 13.22 -18.46 20.26
C ASN A 44 13.05 -17.21 21.16
N GLY A 45 12.09 -17.24 22.09
CA GLY A 45 11.92 -16.18 23.10
C GLY A 45 11.11 -14.97 22.65
N LEU A 46 10.47 -15.01 21.48
CA LEU A 46 9.62 -13.93 20.97
C LEU A 46 8.15 -14.39 20.90
N GLU A 47 7.34 -14.01 21.88
CA GLU A 47 5.92 -14.34 21.91
C GLU A 47 5.08 -13.24 21.23
N THR A 48 4.17 -13.64 20.35
CA THR A 48 3.26 -12.70 19.67
C THR A 48 1.92 -13.34 19.36
N ASP A 49 0.84 -12.57 19.51
CA ASP A 49 -0.51 -13.00 19.19
C ASP A 49 -0.88 -12.83 17.71
N SER A 50 -0.13 -12.03 16.98
CA SER A 50 -0.39 -11.72 15.59
C SER A 50 0.89 -11.58 14.77
N LEU A 51 0.82 -12.02 13.50
CA LEU A 51 1.84 -11.76 12.47
C LEU A 51 1.29 -10.82 11.39
N GLY A 52 0.35 -9.94 11.76
CA GLY A 52 -0.13 -8.89 10.88
C GLY A 52 0.94 -7.84 10.58
N LYS A 53 0.80 -7.16 9.44
CA LYS A 53 1.80 -6.21 8.91
C LYS A 53 2.31 -5.19 9.95
N LYS A 54 1.41 -4.60 10.76
CA LYS A 54 1.80 -3.61 11.77
C LYS A 54 2.59 -4.24 12.91
N VAL A 55 2.16 -5.41 13.38
CA VAL A 55 2.82 -6.13 14.49
C VAL A 55 4.21 -6.59 14.07
N VAL A 56 4.35 -7.18 12.88
CA VAL A 56 5.67 -7.59 12.36
C VAL A 56 6.61 -6.39 12.23
N ALA A 57 6.13 -5.24 11.75
CA ALA A 57 6.95 -4.03 11.64
C ALA A 57 7.43 -3.49 13.01
N GLU A 58 6.65 -3.67 14.09
CA GLU A 58 7.09 -3.31 15.44
C GLU A 58 8.04 -4.36 16.01
N LEU A 59 7.78 -5.64 15.77
CA LEU A 59 8.67 -6.73 16.24
C LEU A 59 10.07 -6.63 15.62
N ILE A 60 10.19 -6.28 14.34
CA ILE A 60 11.48 -6.07 13.67
C ILE A 60 12.35 -5.04 14.41
N LYS A 61 11.75 -3.99 14.98
CA LYS A 61 12.49 -2.93 15.68
C LYS A 61 13.11 -3.38 17.01
N THR A 62 12.55 -4.41 17.63
CA THR A 62 12.89 -4.82 19.02
C THR A 62 13.44 -6.24 19.11
N ALA A 63 13.30 -7.05 18.08
CA ALA A 63 13.74 -8.43 18.06
C ALA A 63 15.27 -8.55 17.97
N PRO A 64 15.87 -9.65 18.47
CA PRO A 64 17.27 -9.98 18.20
C PRO A 64 17.57 -10.09 16.70
N PRO A 65 18.82 -9.81 16.25
CA PRO A 65 19.16 -9.75 14.82
C PRO A 65 18.76 -10.98 14.00
N GLU A 66 18.91 -12.18 14.56
CA GLU A 66 18.54 -13.43 13.89
C GLU A 66 17.03 -13.51 13.63
N LEU A 67 16.22 -13.07 14.59
CA LEU A 67 14.76 -13.04 14.45
C LEU A 67 14.31 -11.87 13.54
N GLN A 68 15.03 -10.75 13.54
CA GLN A 68 14.78 -9.64 12.62
C GLN A 68 14.83 -10.11 11.18
N THR A 69 15.90 -10.81 10.79
CA THR A 69 16.05 -11.33 9.42
C THR A 69 14.87 -12.23 9.00
N VAL A 70 14.44 -13.14 9.88
CA VAL A 70 13.29 -14.01 9.58
C VAL A 70 11.99 -13.21 9.46
N LEU A 71 11.79 -12.19 10.29
CA LEU A 71 10.62 -11.32 10.24
C LEU A 71 10.61 -10.45 8.97
N GLU A 72 11.76 -9.97 8.52
CA GLU A 72 11.93 -9.22 7.26
C GLU A 72 11.62 -10.10 6.05
N LEU A 73 12.17 -11.30 5.97
CA LEU A 73 11.84 -12.27 4.91
C LEU A 73 10.33 -12.57 4.89
N ARG A 74 9.72 -12.75 6.06
CA ARG A 74 8.29 -12.95 6.15
C ARG A 74 7.50 -11.72 5.68
N GLN A 75 7.94 -10.50 6.00
CA GLN A 75 7.30 -9.28 5.55
C GLN A 75 7.33 -9.16 4.02
N GLN A 76 8.45 -9.49 3.39
CA GLN A 76 8.58 -9.55 1.93
C GLN A 76 7.63 -10.59 1.33
N LEU A 77 7.60 -11.82 1.86
CA LEU A 77 6.70 -12.89 1.39
C LEU A 77 5.22 -12.56 1.56
N ALA A 78 4.86 -11.74 2.56
CA ALA A 78 3.49 -11.33 2.81
C ALA A 78 2.95 -10.28 1.80
N LYS A 79 3.78 -9.75 0.91
CA LYS A 79 3.37 -8.80 -0.14
C LYS A 79 2.38 -9.44 -1.10
N SER A 80 1.11 -9.16 -0.93
CA SER A 80 0.02 -9.71 -1.75
C SER A 80 -0.29 -8.87 -2.99
N SER A 81 0.18 -7.61 -3.05
CA SER A 81 -0.11 -6.68 -4.14
C SER A 81 0.41 -7.16 -5.50
N VAL A 82 1.51 -7.91 -5.52
CA VAL A 82 2.10 -8.47 -6.75
C VAL A 82 1.13 -9.42 -7.48
N LYS A 83 0.21 -10.07 -6.76
CA LYS A 83 -0.86 -10.89 -7.38
C LYS A 83 -1.73 -10.10 -8.37
N LYS A 84 -1.67 -8.76 -8.35
CA LYS A 84 -2.34 -7.91 -9.33
C LYS A 84 -1.85 -8.14 -10.75
N TYR A 85 -0.57 -8.47 -10.94
CA TYR A 85 -0.03 -8.81 -12.27
C TYR A 85 -0.70 -10.07 -12.83
N GLN A 86 -0.89 -11.11 -12.02
CA GLN A 86 -1.63 -12.31 -12.43
C GLN A 86 -3.08 -11.98 -12.79
N THR A 87 -3.69 -11.05 -12.04
CA THR A 87 -5.06 -10.60 -12.36
C THR A 87 -5.09 -9.79 -13.67
N MET A 88 -4.06 -8.97 -13.95
CA MET A 88 -3.93 -8.24 -15.23
C MET A 88 -3.80 -9.21 -16.41
N GLU A 89 -2.94 -10.23 -16.28
CA GLU A 89 -2.75 -11.24 -17.31
C GLU A 89 -4.05 -11.99 -17.65
N ARG A 90 -4.86 -12.32 -16.63
CA ARG A 90 -6.15 -13.01 -16.81
C ARG A 90 -7.26 -12.09 -17.32
N ALA A 91 -7.16 -10.79 -17.06
CA ALA A 91 -8.21 -9.81 -17.38
C ALA A 91 -7.97 -9.07 -18.69
N VAL A 92 -6.80 -9.22 -19.30
CA VAL A 92 -6.49 -8.58 -20.57
C VAL A 92 -7.30 -9.22 -21.70
N CYS A 93 -7.93 -8.37 -22.53
CA CYS A 93 -8.61 -8.79 -23.75
C CYS A 93 -7.61 -8.91 -24.92
N ASP A 94 -8.03 -9.53 -26.02
CA ASP A 94 -7.19 -9.74 -27.22
C ASP A 94 -6.58 -8.43 -27.77
N ASP A 95 -7.26 -7.31 -27.59
CA ASP A 95 -6.77 -5.97 -27.99
C ASP A 95 -5.84 -5.30 -26.96
N GLY A 96 -5.38 -6.03 -25.96
CA GLY A 96 -4.49 -5.54 -24.91
C GLY A 96 -5.15 -4.68 -23.82
N ARG A 97 -6.47 -4.52 -23.83
CA ARG A 97 -7.21 -3.70 -22.86
C ARG A 97 -7.80 -4.52 -21.72
N ALA A 98 -7.83 -3.94 -20.54
CA ALA A 98 -8.57 -4.48 -19.41
C ALA A 98 -9.98 -3.82 -19.35
N ARG A 99 -11.02 -4.65 -19.32
CA ARG A 99 -12.43 -4.22 -19.28
C ARG A 99 -13.14 -4.78 -18.05
N GLY A 100 -14.30 -4.22 -17.70
CA GLY A 100 -15.10 -4.69 -16.58
C GLY A 100 -14.49 -4.40 -15.22
N MET A 101 -13.60 -3.39 -15.12
CA MET A 101 -12.88 -3.04 -13.89
C MET A 101 -13.74 -2.36 -12.85
N PHE A 102 -14.93 -1.90 -13.20
CA PHE A 102 -15.82 -1.13 -12.32
C PHE A 102 -17.26 -1.65 -12.38
N ALA A 103 -17.92 -1.62 -11.23
CA ALA A 103 -19.36 -1.83 -11.10
C ALA A 103 -20.03 -0.54 -10.66
N PHE A 104 -20.97 -0.05 -11.47
CA PHE A 104 -21.85 1.06 -11.08
C PHE A 104 -22.68 0.62 -9.87
N TYR A 105 -22.79 1.51 -8.87
CA TYR A 105 -23.51 1.24 -7.61
C TYR A 105 -23.06 -0.07 -6.91
N GLY A 106 -21.81 -0.50 -7.13
CA GLY A 106 -21.32 -1.80 -6.63
C GLY A 106 -21.12 -1.86 -5.12
N ALA A 107 -21.00 -0.71 -4.45
CA ALA A 107 -20.98 -0.59 -3.00
C ALA A 107 -22.39 -0.28 -2.48
N ASN A 108 -23.20 -1.32 -2.23
CA ASN A 108 -24.63 -1.24 -1.95
C ASN A 108 -25.01 -0.26 -0.83
N ARG A 109 -24.18 -0.11 0.21
CA ARG A 109 -24.49 0.78 1.34
C ARG A 109 -24.32 2.25 1.02
N THR A 110 -23.42 2.61 0.10
CA THR A 110 -23.02 3.98 -0.16
C THR A 110 -23.34 4.45 -1.58
N GLY A 111 -23.78 3.55 -2.46
CA GLY A 111 -24.00 3.84 -3.87
C GLY A 111 -22.74 4.16 -4.67
N ARG A 112 -21.55 3.99 -4.10
CA ARG A 112 -20.29 4.24 -4.77
C ARG A 112 -19.99 3.19 -5.83
N TRP A 113 -19.21 3.58 -6.84
CA TRP A 113 -18.58 2.63 -7.74
C TRP A 113 -17.71 1.64 -6.97
N ALA A 114 -17.81 0.36 -7.28
CA ALA A 114 -16.91 -0.66 -6.75
C ALA A 114 -15.90 -1.09 -7.81
N GLY A 115 -14.65 -1.27 -7.40
CA GLY A 115 -13.63 -1.86 -8.24
C GLY A 115 -13.80 -3.37 -8.33
N ARG A 116 -13.55 -3.92 -9.52
CA ARG A 116 -13.54 -5.35 -9.81
C ARG A 116 -12.18 -5.77 -10.34
N LEU A 117 -11.90 -7.06 -10.32
CA LEU A 117 -10.70 -7.67 -10.84
C LEU A 117 -9.43 -7.02 -10.25
N ILE A 118 -8.80 -6.13 -11.00
CA ILE A 118 -7.55 -5.46 -10.60
C ILE A 118 -7.79 -4.48 -9.43
N GLN A 119 -8.99 -3.91 -9.29
CA GLN A 119 -9.36 -2.92 -8.27
C GLN A 119 -8.41 -1.71 -8.29
N LEU A 120 -8.49 -0.94 -9.36
CA LEU A 120 -7.58 0.19 -9.66
C LEU A 120 -7.45 1.20 -8.52
N GLN A 121 -8.53 1.45 -7.76
CA GLN A 121 -8.54 2.37 -6.62
C GLN A 121 -7.72 1.88 -5.42
N ASN A 122 -7.41 0.57 -5.35
CA ASN A 122 -6.68 -0.06 -4.25
C ASN A 122 -5.24 -0.44 -4.63
N LEU A 123 -4.69 0.13 -5.70
CA LEU A 123 -3.31 -0.12 -6.09
C LEU A 123 -2.34 0.62 -5.16
N PRO A 124 -1.19 0.02 -4.83
CA PRO A 124 -0.16 0.67 -4.05
C PRO A 124 0.29 2.00 -4.66
N GLN A 125 0.72 2.92 -3.81
CA GLN A 125 1.43 4.11 -4.26
C GLN A 125 2.89 3.76 -4.55
N ASN A 126 3.48 4.47 -5.48
CA ASN A 126 4.91 4.39 -5.79
C ASN A 126 5.67 5.47 -5.03
N HIS A 127 6.82 5.09 -4.51
CA HIS A 127 7.72 5.97 -3.77
C HIS A 127 9.17 5.87 -4.28
N LEU A 128 9.42 5.02 -5.28
CA LEU A 128 10.73 4.90 -5.92
C LEU A 128 11.08 6.21 -6.64
N PRO A 129 12.25 6.80 -6.36
CA PRO A 129 12.67 8.05 -7.00
C PRO A 129 12.98 7.87 -8.50
N ASP A 130 13.41 6.68 -8.88
CA ASP A 130 13.86 6.25 -10.21
C ASP A 130 12.88 5.26 -10.85
N LEU A 131 11.59 5.49 -10.69
CA LEU A 131 10.51 4.59 -11.12
C LEU A 131 10.62 4.15 -12.60
N ALA A 132 11.11 5.03 -13.47
CA ALA A 132 11.26 4.71 -14.90
C ALA A 132 12.37 3.67 -15.13
N ASP A 133 13.49 3.81 -14.41
CA ASP A 133 14.64 2.91 -14.52
C ASP A 133 14.30 1.54 -13.91
N ALA A 134 13.66 1.51 -12.74
CA ALA A 134 13.13 0.29 -12.13
C ALA A 134 12.18 -0.45 -13.08
N ARG A 135 11.28 0.28 -13.76
CA ARG A 135 10.37 -0.28 -14.75
C ARG A 135 11.09 -0.86 -15.96
N ALA A 136 12.09 -0.15 -16.49
CA ALA A 136 12.89 -0.62 -17.63
C ALA A 136 13.66 -1.89 -17.27
N LEU A 137 14.25 -1.91 -16.07
CA LEU A 137 15.01 -3.04 -15.57
C LEU A 137 14.12 -4.29 -15.36
N VAL A 138 12.96 -4.15 -14.74
CA VAL A 138 12.01 -5.26 -14.62
C VAL A 138 11.55 -5.74 -15.98
N LYS A 139 11.31 -4.84 -16.93
CA LYS A 139 10.90 -5.19 -18.30
C LYS A 139 11.99 -5.93 -19.08
N SER A 140 13.27 -5.72 -18.75
CA SER A 140 14.38 -6.47 -19.38
C SER A 140 14.49 -7.92 -18.92
N GLY A 141 13.81 -8.32 -17.84
CA GLY A 141 13.89 -9.66 -17.28
C GLY A 141 15.12 -9.92 -16.40
N ASP A 142 15.95 -8.90 -16.13
CA ASP A 142 17.17 -9.05 -15.33
C ASP A 142 16.84 -9.04 -13.82
N PHE A 143 16.47 -10.21 -13.31
CA PHE A 143 16.14 -10.40 -11.89
C PHE A 143 17.31 -10.08 -10.96
N ASP A 144 18.52 -10.47 -11.33
CA ASP A 144 19.68 -10.32 -10.45
C ASP A 144 20.08 -8.86 -10.33
N ALA A 145 19.96 -8.07 -11.40
CA ALA A 145 20.13 -6.63 -11.36
C ALA A 145 19.02 -5.93 -10.52
N VAL A 146 17.75 -6.35 -10.64
CA VAL A 146 16.67 -5.82 -9.79
C VAL A 146 16.96 -6.11 -8.31
N LYS A 147 17.38 -7.33 -7.98
CA LYS A 147 17.71 -7.73 -6.61
C LYS A 147 18.91 -6.96 -6.05
N LEU A 148 19.91 -6.71 -6.88
CA LEU A 148 21.11 -5.97 -6.46
C LEU A 148 20.84 -4.49 -6.20
N LEU A 149 20.03 -3.83 -7.07
CA LEU A 149 19.80 -2.38 -7.00
C LEU A 149 18.68 -1.98 -6.05
N TYR A 150 17.68 -2.84 -5.87
CA TYR A 150 16.46 -2.52 -5.09
C TYR A 150 16.26 -3.40 -3.85
N GLU A 151 17.10 -4.40 -3.63
CA GLU A 151 17.10 -5.32 -2.47
C GLU A 151 15.76 -6.04 -2.22
N ASP A 152 14.63 -5.32 -2.05
CA ASP A 152 13.28 -5.87 -1.86
C ASP A 152 12.54 -5.96 -3.20
N VAL A 153 12.75 -7.09 -3.93
CA VAL A 153 12.09 -7.35 -5.21
C VAL A 153 10.57 -7.30 -5.10
N PRO A 154 9.89 -7.95 -4.13
CA PRO A 154 8.44 -7.83 -3.96
C PRO A 154 7.95 -6.40 -3.76
N ASP A 155 8.69 -5.54 -3.06
CA ASP A 155 8.31 -4.14 -2.90
C ASP A 155 8.47 -3.36 -4.19
N THR A 156 9.58 -3.52 -4.88
CA THR A 156 9.82 -2.91 -6.19
C THR A 156 8.72 -3.26 -7.18
N LEU A 157 8.39 -4.55 -7.32
CA LEU A 157 7.30 -5.00 -8.18
C LEU A 157 5.96 -4.40 -7.75
N SER A 158 5.69 -4.31 -6.45
CA SER A 158 4.47 -3.70 -5.92
C SER A 158 4.34 -2.22 -6.31
N GLN A 159 5.42 -1.47 -6.29
CA GLN A 159 5.43 -0.05 -6.65
C GLN A 159 5.28 0.18 -8.17
N LEU A 160 5.65 -0.78 -8.99
CA LEU A 160 5.52 -0.71 -10.44
C LEU A 160 4.13 -1.06 -11.00
N ILE A 161 3.21 -1.58 -10.18
CA ILE A 161 1.88 -2.03 -10.64
C ILE A 161 1.13 -0.96 -11.44
N ARG A 162 1.15 0.30 -11.00
CA ARG A 162 0.49 1.40 -11.69
C ARG A 162 1.08 1.69 -13.07
N THR A 163 2.36 1.42 -13.25
CA THR A 163 3.07 1.67 -14.51
C THR A 163 2.73 0.66 -15.62
N ALA A 164 2.02 -0.42 -15.27
CA ALA A 164 1.50 -1.38 -16.23
C ALA A 164 0.30 -0.81 -17.05
N PHE A 165 -0.37 0.23 -16.54
CA PHE A 165 -1.45 0.89 -17.24
C PHE A 165 -0.88 2.00 -18.11
N ILE A 166 -1.05 1.85 -19.42
CA ILE A 166 -0.61 2.82 -20.42
C ILE A 166 -1.84 3.32 -21.21
N PRO A 167 -1.86 4.58 -21.62
CA PRO A 167 -2.91 5.08 -22.51
C PRO A 167 -2.75 4.47 -23.90
N LYS A 168 -3.79 4.52 -24.70
CA LYS A 168 -3.71 4.22 -26.13
C LYS A 168 -2.80 5.26 -26.81
N ASP A 169 -2.10 4.84 -27.87
CA ASP A 169 -1.28 5.75 -28.68
C ASP A 169 -2.05 7.00 -29.10
N GLY A 170 -1.44 8.15 -28.97
CA GLY A 170 -2.06 9.45 -29.23
C GLY A 170 -3.03 9.94 -28.16
N THR A 171 -3.14 9.25 -27.03
CA THR A 171 -3.98 9.66 -25.89
C THR A 171 -3.17 9.73 -24.59
N GLN A 172 -3.75 10.34 -23.55
CA GLN A 172 -3.15 10.39 -22.22
C GLN A 172 -4.22 10.21 -21.14
N PHE A 173 -3.77 9.81 -19.95
CA PHE A 173 -4.62 9.77 -18.76
C PHE A 173 -4.70 11.15 -18.12
N TYR A 174 -5.93 11.59 -17.81
CA TYR A 174 -6.20 12.69 -16.91
C TYR A 174 -6.67 12.09 -15.58
N VAL A 175 -5.88 12.27 -14.53
CA VAL A 175 -6.18 11.73 -13.21
C VAL A 175 -6.39 12.87 -12.23
N SER A 176 -7.59 12.95 -11.67
CA SER A 176 -8.00 14.02 -10.77
C SER A 176 -8.87 13.45 -9.66
N ASP A 177 -8.73 13.98 -8.46
CA ASP A 177 -9.52 13.59 -7.28
C ASP A 177 -9.89 14.83 -6.47
N PHE A 178 -11.05 14.78 -5.83
CA PHE A 178 -11.48 15.86 -4.94
C PHE A 178 -10.72 15.78 -3.61
N SER A 179 -10.02 16.84 -3.26
CA SER A 179 -9.32 16.93 -1.99
C SER A 179 -10.31 17.00 -0.82
N ALA A 180 -10.26 16.01 0.07
CA ALA A 180 -11.05 15.94 1.31
C ALA A 180 -12.56 16.18 1.11
N ILE A 181 -13.16 15.61 0.05
CA ILE A 181 -14.56 15.92 -0.32
C ILE A 181 -15.55 15.62 0.79
N GLU A 182 -15.36 14.55 1.54
CA GLU A 182 -16.24 14.17 2.64
C GLU A 182 -16.20 15.21 3.78
N ALA A 183 -15.00 15.67 4.15
CA ALA A 183 -14.85 16.71 5.16
C ALA A 183 -15.50 18.05 4.71
N ARG A 184 -15.42 18.39 3.41
CA ARG A 184 -16.09 19.57 2.84
C ARG A 184 -17.60 19.46 2.95
N VAL A 185 -18.16 18.33 2.55
CA VAL A 185 -19.61 18.10 2.56
C VAL A 185 -20.14 18.08 3.99
N ILE A 186 -19.45 17.41 4.92
CA ILE A 186 -19.84 17.35 6.34
C ILE A 186 -19.78 18.76 6.97
N ALA A 187 -18.72 19.51 6.73
CA ALA A 187 -18.58 20.88 7.23
C ALA A 187 -19.71 21.80 6.71
N TRP A 188 -20.10 21.63 5.46
CA TRP A 188 -21.21 22.37 4.87
C TRP A 188 -22.56 21.99 5.51
N TYR A 189 -22.85 20.69 5.65
CA TYR A 189 -24.08 20.23 6.31
C TYR A 189 -24.16 20.62 7.78
N ALA A 190 -23.05 20.60 8.51
CA ALA A 190 -22.99 20.98 9.90
C ALA A 190 -22.96 22.50 10.13
N GLY A 191 -22.81 23.31 9.08
CA GLY A 191 -22.66 24.76 9.20
C GLY A 191 -21.36 25.19 9.88
N GLU A 192 -20.31 24.36 9.86
CA GLU A 192 -19.01 24.64 10.49
C GLU A 192 -18.19 25.65 9.69
N THR A 193 -18.40 26.92 9.98
CA THR A 193 -17.82 28.05 9.21
C THR A 193 -16.29 28.08 9.23
N TRP A 194 -15.63 27.68 10.31
CA TRP A 194 -14.19 27.68 10.39
C TRP A 194 -13.55 26.68 9.41
N ARG A 195 -14.15 25.49 9.25
CA ARG A 195 -13.72 24.49 8.27
C ARG A 195 -13.96 24.96 6.86
N GLN A 196 -15.12 25.53 6.59
CA GLN A 196 -15.45 26.09 5.28
C GLN A 196 -14.41 27.15 4.89
N LYS A 197 -14.06 28.06 5.83
CA LYS A 197 -13.03 29.08 5.61
C LYS A 197 -11.65 28.49 5.29
N VAL A 198 -11.26 27.41 5.97
CA VAL A 198 -10.00 26.69 5.65
C VAL A 198 -10.00 26.22 4.19
N PHE A 199 -11.11 25.67 3.71
CA PHE A 199 -11.23 25.21 2.33
C PHE A 199 -11.27 26.37 1.32
N GLU A 200 -11.95 27.45 1.63
CA GLU A 200 -12.03 28.66 0.80
C GLU A 200 -10.66 29.30 0.58
N THR A 201 -9.82 29.29 1.60
CA THR A 201 -8.45 29.83 1.54
C THR A 201 -7.43 28.84 0.98
N GLY A 202 -7.85 27.66 0.53
CA GLY A 202 -6.94 26.63 0.03
C GLY A 202 -6.09 25.93 1.11
N GLY A 203 -6.48 26.06 2.37
CA GLY A 203 -5.80 25.45 3.51
C GLY A 203 -5.90 23.93 3.56
N ASP A 204 -4.98 23.31 4.29
CA ASP A 204 -5.00 21.86 4.56
C ASP A 204 -5.83 21.59 5.81
N ILE A 205 -7.01 20.99 5.64
CA ILE A 205 -7.93 20.70 6.75
C ILE A 205 -7.30 19.79 7.81
N TYR A 206 -6.42 18.86 7.42
CA TYR A 206 -5.76 17.96 8.37
C TYR A 206 -4.75 18.70 9.25
N CYS A 207 -4.04 19.70 8.69
CA CYS A 207 -3.20 20.60 9.48
C CYS A 207 -4.04 21.48 10.40
N ALA A 208 -5.13 22.05 9.90
CA ALA A 208 -6.02 22.90 10.68
C ALA A 208 -6.64 22.13 11.86
N SER A 209 -7.12 20.91 11.63
CA SER A 209 -7.69 20.06 12.68
C SER A 209 -6.63 19.65 13.71
N ALA A 210 -5.43 19.28 13.27
CA ALA A 210 -4.33 19.01 14.19
C ALA A 210 -3.97 20.24 15.02
N SER A 211 -3.93 21.42 14.41
CA SER A 211 -3.68 22.67 15.14
C SER A 211 -4.73 22.94 16.22
N GLN A 212 -6.01 22.70 15.93
CA GLN A 212 -7.09 22.81 16.90
C GLN A 212 -6.97 21.78 18.03
N MET A 213 -6.66 20.52 17.69
CA MET A 213 -6.56 19.44 18.68
C MET A 213 -5.39 19.60 19.64
N PHE A 214 -4.24 20.06 19.14
CA PHE A 214 -3.00 20.13 19.92
C PHE A 214 -2.65 21.55 20.39
N HIS A 215 -3.43 22.55 19.99
CA HIS A 215 -3.21 23.96 20.31
C HIS A 215 -1.82 24.49 19.92
N VAL A 216 -1.28 23.97 18.79
CA VAL A 216 -0.01 24.37 18.23
C VAL A 216 -0.13 24.57 16.72
N PRO A 217 0.66 25.43 16.08
CA PRO A 217 0.66 25.56 14.63
C PRO A 217 1.17 24.27 13.99
N VAL A 218 0.48 23.80 12.94
CA VAL A 218 0.82 22.60 12.20
C VAL A 218 0.88 22.93 10.70
N GLU A 219 2.02 22.70 10.08
CA GLU A 219 2.26 22.90 8.64
C GLU A 219 2.61 21.58 7.96
N LYS A 220 2.12 21.39 6.74
CA LYS A 220 2.28 20.12 6.00
C LYS A 220 3.75 19.69 5.84
N HIS A 221 4.64 20.62 5.56
CA HIS A 221 6.08 20.40 5.35
C HIS A 221 6.93 21.30 6.24
N GLY A 222 6.43 21.68 7.42
CA GLY A 222 7.05 22.61 8.35
C GLY A 222 6.84 22.25 9.80
N ILE A 223 6.56 23.28 10.60
CA ILE A 223 6.40 23.18 12.06
C ILE A 223 5.33 22.15 12.42
N ASN A 224 5.67 21.20 13.30
CA ASN A 224 4.78 20.15 13.80
C ASN A 224 4.11 19.30 12.72
N GLY A 225 4.71 19.18 11.51
CA GLY A 225 4.14 18.47 10.37
C GLY A 225 3.79 17.00 10.65
N HIS A 226 4.48 16.36 11.61
CA HIS A 226 4.18 15.00 12.06
C HIS A 226 2.78 14.85 12.69
N LEU A 227 2.20 15.94 13.23
CA LEU A 227 0.86 15.94 13.80
C LEU A 227 -0.25 15.94 12.73
N ARG A 228 0.06 16.32 11.50
CA ARG A 228 -0.89 16.32 10.38
C ARG A 228 -1.56 14.96 10.19
N GLN A 229 -0.80 13.86 10.39
CA GLN A 229 -1.37 12.51 10.27
C GLN A 229 -2.42 12.23 11.35
N LYS A 230 -2.24 12.75 12.56
CA LYS A 230 -3.23 12.64 13.63
C LYS A 230 -4.50 13.44 13.29
N GLY A 231 -4.35 14.64 12.74
CA GLY A 231 -5.47 15.42 12.21
C GLY A 231 -6.22 14.69 11.09
N LYS A 232 -5.51 14.04 10.18
CA LYS A 232 -6.13 13.22 9.13
C LYS A 232 -6.95 12.07 9.71
N ILE A 233 -6.42 11.36 10.70
CA ILE A 233 -7.13 10.24 11.36
C ILE A 233 -8.39 10.78 12.04
N ALA A 234 -8.29 11.89 12.79
CA ALA A 234 -9.44 12.49 13.48
C ALA A 234 -10.54 12.92 12.50
N GLU A 235 -10.20 13.63 11.42
CA GLU A 235 -11.18 14.05 10.41
C GLU A 235 -11.91 12.86 9.78
N LEU A 236 -11.18 11.81 9.40
CA LEU A 236 -11.78 10.63 8.80
C LEU A 236 -12.59 9.81 9.81
N ALA A 237 -12.07 9.58 11.02
CA ALA A 237 -12.75 8.82 12.04
C ALA A 237 -14.05 9.50 12.50
N LEU A 238 -14.00 10.79 12.83
CA LEU A 238 -15.17 11.55 13.27
C LEU A 238 -16.21 11.70 12.14
N GLY A 239 -15.75 11.89 10.89
CA GLY A 239 -16.62 11.98 9.73
C GLY A 239 -17.44 10.71 9.48
N TYR A 240 -16.96 9.56 9.93
CA TYR A 240 -17.67 8.26 9.86
C TYR A 240 -18.33 7.85 11.19
N GLY A 241 -18.49 8.77 12.12
CA GLY A 241 -19.10 8.48 13.42
C GLY A 241 -18.19 7.69 14.36
N GLY A 242 -16.88 7.69 14.13
CA GLY A 242 -15.91 7.10 15.03
C GLY A 242 -15.75 7.88 16.33
N SER A 243 -15.19 7.22 17.34
CA SER A 243 -14.88 7.80 18.64
C SER A 243 -13.48 7.39 19.10
N VAL A 244 -13.19 7.52 20.40
CA VAL A 244 -11.93 7.10 21.01
C VAL A 244 -11.66 5.64 20.70
N GLY A 245 -10.53 5.36 20.04
CA GLY A 245 -10.12 4.01 19.59
C GLY A 245 -10.39 3.70 18.13
N ALA A 246 -10.90 4.69 17.34
CA ALA A 246 -11.08 4.54 15.88
C ALA A 246 -9.75 4.66 15.10
#